data_b1bf09bc7e7d57923ac2245e9cce4bc2
#
_entry.id   b1bf09bc7e7d57923ac2245e9cce4bc2
#
_cell.length_a   1.000
_cell.length_b   1.000
_cell.length_c   1.000
_cell.angle_alpha   90.00
_cell.angle_beta   90.00
_cell.angle_gamma   90.00
#
_symmetry.space_group_name_H-M   'P 1'
#
loop_
_entity.id
_entity.type
_entity.pdbx_description
1 polymer ?
#
loop_
_entity_poly.entity_id
_entity_poly.type
_entity_poly.pdbx_seq_one_letter_code
_entity_poly.pdbx_strand_id
1 'polypeptide(L)'
;MAPPPALRNKGRYVLLALVLVGAWAAWRPGPAPADAPPDLVTVSAPAEVPAAPCLGPAPTASPAPAPPQALSGRLGLWVAEVDPATLRPRRAVAQAPDGVFPLASTYKQAVLWAVLREVDAGRLSPGERFNVTPGGQSLGDYPYDGSNVRDLTERMIRYSDNTATDLLHRRVGLGTVQALADDLGLCRTRLILPTKAWWTAQTGSSPAFLAGTGWDKATGPERARLAAAIDADAQRLRADVLQNRLNSYFDAAPDPAEDLRVHNLSTPHEFATLLAHQHLRSGLSPDSLAWQREVAAMGYGRLALPLEVAGKVAAFAGKGGNGWRLLTYSGYLRTEDGRHVVYAFMQHGAEETYTMPNTRHAFAWIGAGLKAVLEKP
;
A
#
# COMPACT_ATOMS: atom_id res chain seq x y z
N MET A 1 -8.89 -55.69 -13.43
CA MET A 1 -7.83 -54.70 -13.35
C MET A 1 -8.45 -53.37 -12.87
N ALA A 2 -8.23 -53.02 -11.60
CA ALA A 2 -8.75 -51.78 -11.03
C ALA A 2 -7.74 -50.64 -11.26
N PRO A 3 -8.18 -49.40 -11.51
CA PRO A 3 -7.27 -48.26 -11.70
C PRO A 3 -6.65 -47.84 -10.36
N PRO A 4 -5.40 -47.26 -10.37
CA PRO A 4 -4.72 -46.85 -9.19
C PRO A 4 -5.31 -45.55 -8.60
N PRO A 5 -5.14 -45.31 -7.28
CA PRO A 5 -5.72 -44.15 -6.62
C PRO A 5 -4.99 -42.86 -6.99
N ALA A 6 -5.76 -41.80 -7.20
CA ALA A 6 -5.30 -40.47 -7.47
C ALA A 6 -4.49 -39.91 -6.30
N LEU A 7 -3.24 -39.54 -6.55
CA LEU A 7 -2.39 -38.80 -5.64
C LEU A 7 -2.99 -37.38 -5.43
N ARG A 8 -3.53 -37.19 -4.24
CA ARG A 8 -3.91 -35.85 -3.74
C ARG A 8 -2.65 -35.02 -3.51
N ASN A 9 -2.33 -34.19 -4.48
CA ASN A 9 -1.27 -33.19 -4.37
C ASN A 9 -1.73 -32.11 -3.37
N LYS A 10 -1.24 -32.22 -2.11
CA LYS A 10 -1.34 -31.14 -1.14
C LYS A 10 -0.35 -30.05 -1.53
N GLY A 11 -0.77 -29.15 -2.41
CA GLY A 11 -0.02 -27.94 -2.73
C GLY A 11 0.12 -27.07 -1.50
N ARG A 12 1.30 -27.06 -0.89
CA ARG A 12 1.69 -26.07 0.11
C ARG A 12 1.75 -24.71 -0.60
N TYR A 13 0.80 -23.85 -0.31
CA TYR A 13 0.84 -22.45 -0.75
C TYR A 13 1.90 -21.70 0.05
N VAL A 14 3.13 -21.74 -0.46
CA VAL A 14 4.20 -20.82 -0.06
C VAL A 14 3.93 -19.52 -0.79
N LEU A 15 3.69 -18.44 -0.07
CA LEU A 15 3.76 -17.07 -0.61
C LEU A 15 5.22 -16.81 -1.01
N LEU A 16 5.61 -17.26 -2.20
CA LEU A 16 6.91 -16.99 -2.78
C LEU A 16 6.94 -15.57 -3.31
N ALA A 17 7.51 -14.66 -2.52
CA ALA A 17 8.16 -13.50 -3.08
C ALA A 17 9.40 -14.02 -3.84
N LEU A 18 9.45 -13.85 -5.15
CA LEU A 18 10.62 -14.20 -5.97
C LEU A 18 11.83 -13.39 -5.49
N VAL A 19 12.75 -14.04 -4.82
CA VAL A 19 14.07 -13.52 -4.44
C VAL A 19 15.11 -14.16 -5.34
N LEU A 20 15.82 -13.33 -6.09
CA LEU A 20 17.11 -13.69 -6.69
C LEU A 20 18.17 -13.71 -5.58
N VAL A 21 18.68 -14.90 -5.24
CA VAL A 21 19.73 -15.12 -4.25
C VAL A 21 21.08 -14.72 -4.84
N GLY A 22 21.68 -13.67 -4.29
CA GLY A 22 23.12 -13.39 -4.41
C GLY A 22 23.81 -13.70 -3.08
N ALA A 23 24.65 -14.72 -3.06
CA ALA A 23 25.44 -15.11 -1.90
C ALA A 23 26.54 -14.09 -1.61
N TRP A 24 26.64 -13.62 -0.36
CA TRP A 24 27.83 -12.97 0.20
C TRP A 24 28.12 -13.49 1.61
N ALA A 25 29.39 -13.78 1.82
CA ALA A 25 29.92 -14.43 3.00
C ALA A 25 30.02 -13.52 4.24
N ALA A 26 30.00 -14.17 5.39
CA ALA A 26 29.94 -13.65 6.74
C ALA A 26 31.05 -12.70 7.18
N TRP A 27 30.68 -11.66 7.91
CA TRP A 27 31.51 -11.03 8.95
C TRP A 27 30.64 -10.69 10.17
N ARG A 28 31.02 -11.20 11.36
CA ARG A 28 30.33 -10.91 12.63
C ARG A 28 31.20 -10.02 13.51
N PRO A 29 30.76 -8.84 13.91
CA PRO A 29 31.32 -8.13 15.08
C PRO A 29 30.53 -8.46 16.35
N GLY A 30 31.23 -8.48 17.49
CA GLY A 30 30.71 -8.80 18.81
C GLY A 30 29.80 -7.70 19.41
N PRO A 31 29.15 -8.00 20.57
CA PRO A 31 28.11 -7.14 21.13
C PRO A 31 28.67 -5.88 21.79
N ALA A 32 28.05 -4.75 21.51
CA ALA A 32 28.23 -3.48 22.20
C ALA A 32 27.33 -3.39 23.46
N PRO A 33 27.72 -2.63 24.50
CA PRO A 33 26.96 -2.53 25.75
C PRO A 33 25.63 -1.80 25.60
N ALA A 34 24.64 -2.22 26.40
CA ALA A 34 23.29 -1.67 26.40
C ALA A 34 23.25 -0.30 27.10
N ASP A 35 22.82 0.71 26.38
CA ASP A 35 22.45 2.01 26.95
C ASP A 35 20.97 2.03 27.36
N ALA A 36 20.68 2.75 28.45
CA ALA A 36 19.36 2.85 29.06
C ALA A 36 18.33 3.53 28.13
N PRO A 37 17.02 3.20 28.25
CA PRO A 37 16.00 3.79 27.39
C PRO A 37 15.83 5.27 27.67
N PRO A 38 15.64 6.13 26.65
CA PRO A 38 15.35 7.53 26.83
C PRO A 38 13.95 7.76 27.42
N ASP A 39 13.84 8.74 28.31
CA ASP A 39 12.60 9.17 28.94
C ASP A 39 11.52 9.54 27.91
N LEU A 40 10.30 9.07 28.17
CA LEU A 40 9.10 9.41 27.37
C LEU A 40 8.80 10.92 27.48
N VAL A 41 9.14 11.65 26.43
CA VAL A 41 8.70 13.02 26.25
C VAL A 41 7.19 13.00 25.96
N THR A 42 6.41 13.51 26.89
CA THR A 42 4.97 13.77 26.70
C THR A 42 4.81 14.87 25.65
N VAL A 43 4.49 14.46 24.42
CA VAL A 43 4.11 15.39 23.35
C VAL A 43 2.67 15.83 23.63
N SER A 44 2.47 17.12 23.89
CA SER A 44 1.14 17.74 23.96
C SER A 44 0.37 17.46 22.67
N ALA A 45 -0.90 17.05 22.82
CA ALA A 45 -1.77 16.80 21.67
C ALA A 45 -1.87 18.08 20.81
N PRO A 46 -1.69 17.99 19.49
CA PRO A 46 -1.90 19.14 18.62
C PRO A 46 -3.37 19.58 18.68
N ALA A 47 -3.60 20.90 18.61
CA ALA A 47 -4.93 21.47 18.53
C ALA A 47 -5.70 20.83 17.36
N GLU A 48 -6.95 20.43 17.59
CA GLU A 48 -7.82 19.85 16.55
C GLU A 48 -8.00 20.87 15.41
N VAL A 49 -7.33 20.60 14.29
CA VAL A 49 -7.64 21.25 13.02
C VAL A 49 -8.97 20.68 12.56
N PRO A 50 -9.99 21.51 12.21
CA PRO A 50 -11.24 20.97 11.67
C PRO A 50 -10.96 20.08 10.48
N ALA A 51 -11.51 18.86 10.49
CA ALA A 51 -11.34 17.92 9.37
C ALA A 51 -11.86 18.57 8.07
N ALA A 52 -11.12 18.39 6.97
CA ALA A 52 -11.56 18.85 5.66
C ALA A 52 -12.92 18.22 5.32
N PRO A 53 -13.83 18.96 4.63
CA PRO A 53 -15.07 18.36 4.17
C PRO A 53 -14.77 17.18 3.24
N CYS A 54 -15.59 16.12 3.32
CA CYS A 54 -15.39 14.93 2.48
C CYS A 54 -15.36 15.30 1.01
N LEU A 55 -14.37 14.73 0.29
CA LEU A 55 -14.37 14.75 -1.17
C LEU A 55 -15.66 14.09 -1.66
N GLY A 56 -16.39 14.79 -2.50
CA GLY A 56 -17.63 14.28 -3.08
C GLY A 56 -17.41 13.00 -3.92
N PRO A 57 -18.47 12.47 -4.51
CA PRO A 57 -18.36 11.36 -5.44
C PRO A 57 -17.43 11.71 -6.61
N ALA A 58 -16.92 10.69 -7.28
CA ALA A 58 -16.06 10.88 -8.45
C ALA A 58 -16.74 11.80 -9.47
N PRO A 59 -15.99 12.76 -10.05
CA PRO A 59 -16.53 13.60 -11.10
C PRO A 59 -16.90 12.75 -12.33
N THR A 60 -17.73 13.29 -13.19
CA THR A 60 -18.15 12.63 -14.42
C THR A 60 -16.94 12.18 -15.24
N ALA A 61 -16.90 10.90 -15.55
CA ALA A 61 -15.87 10.26 -16.37
C ALA A 61 -16.54 9.43 -17.47
N SER A 62 -15.83 9.21 -18.57
CA SER A 62 -16.28 8.24 -19.57
C SER A 62 -16.21 6.81 -18.97
N PRO A 63 -17.07 5.88 -19.40
CA PRO A 63 -16.91 4.48 -19.02
C PRO A 63 -15.52 3.97 -19.37
N ALA A 64 -14.90 3.22 -18.46
CA ALA A 64 -13.65 2.53 -18.76
C ALA A 64 -13.87 1.52 -19.91
N PRO A 65 -12.83 1.20 -20.70
CA PRO A 65 -12.89 0.05 -21.61
C PRO A 65 -13.33 -1.22 -20.85
N ALA A 66 -13.97 -2.14 -21.54
CA ALA A 66 -14.42 -3.39 -20.93
C ALA A 66 -13.23 -4.14 -20.29
N PRO A 67 -13.38 -4.63 -19.04
CA PRO A 67 -12.32 -5.39 -18.40
C PRO A 67 -12.07 -6.72 -19.14
N PRO A 68 -10.81 -7.21 -19.17
CA PRO A 68 -10.52 -8.56 -19.67
C PRO A 68 -11.34 -9.60 -18.90
N GLN A 69 -11.89 -10.58 -19.64
CA GLN A 69 -12.72 -11.65 -19.06
C GLN A 69 -12.01 -12.48 -17.97
N ALA A 70 -10.68 -12.51 -18.01
CA ALA A 70 -9.87 -13.21 -17.00
C ALA A 70 -9.79 -12.47 -15.66
N LEU A 71 -10.34 -11.27 -15.54
CA LEU A 71 -10.44 -10.56 -14.26
C LEU A 71 -11.83 -10.82 -13.66
N SER A 72 -11.86 -11.56 -12.57
CA SER A 72 -13.07 -11.94 -11.83
C SER A 72 -13.28 -11.08 -10.58
N GLY A 73 -14.40 -11.25 -9.90
CA GLY A 73 -14.73 -10.55 -8.66
C GLY A 73 -15.13 -9.10 -8.87
N ARG A 74 -15.00 -8.29 -7.83
CA ARG A 74 -15.28 -6.85 -7.88
C ARG A 74 -14.09 -6.14 -8.50
N LEU A 75 -14.34 -5.27 -9.49
CA LEU A 75 -13.32 -4.52 -10.20
C LEU A 75 -13.58 -3.01 -10.08
N GLY A 76 -12.52 -2.26 -9.82
CA GLY A 76 -12.51 -0.81 -9.82
C GLY A 76 -11.35 -0.28 -10.65
N LEU A 77 -11.62 0.75 -11.43
CA LEU A 77 -10.61 1.46 -12.22
C LEU A 77 -10.92 2.96 -12.26
N TRP A 78 -9.88 3.74 -12.03
CA TRP A 78 -9.86 5.17 -12.32
C TRP A 78 -8.57 5.48 -13.04
N VAL A 79 -8.65 6.09 -14.21
CA VAL A 79 -7.52 6.64 -14.95
C VAL A 79 -7.87 8.05 -15.36
N ALA A 80 -7.05 9.03 -14.97
CA ALA A 80 -7.32 10.42 -15.26
C ALA A 80 -6.06 11.20 -15.65
N GLU A 81 -6.15 11.94 -16.74
CA GLU A 81 -5.27 13.09 -17.00
C GLU A 81 -5.70 14.22 -16.08
N VAL A 82 -4.77 14.72 -15.27
CA VAL A 82 -5.05 15.76 -14.28
C VAL A 82 -4.37 17.08 -14.65
N ASP A 83 -5.04 18.17 -14.39
CA ASP A 83 -4.47 19.51 -14.48
C ASP A 83 -3.49 19.73 -13.31
N PRO A 84 -2.20 20.02 -13.53
CA PRO A 84 -1.24 20.16 -12.44
C PRO A 84 -1.50 21.39 -11.55
N ALA A 85 -2.22 22.40 -12.07
CA ALA A 85 -2.54 23.62 -11.31
C ALA A 85 -3.78 23.46 -10.43
N THR A 86 -4.75 22.63 -10.80
CA THR A 86 -6.01 22.47 -10.06
C THR A 86 -6.20 21.07 -9.48
N LEU A 87 -5.43 20.09 -9.96
CA LEU A 87 -5.56 18.63 -9.73
C LEU A 87 -6.91 18.07 -10.20
N ARG A 88 -7.69 18.84 -10.92
CA ARG A 88 -8.97 18.37 -11.49
C ARG A 88 -8.68 17.49 -12.72
N PRO A 89 -9.46 16.43 -12.92
CA PRO A 89 -9.35 15.63 -14.12
C PRO A 89 -9.77 16.46 -15.36
N ARG A 90 -8.91 16.50 -16.37
CA ARG A 90 -9.21 17.03 -17.71
C ARG A 90 -9.95 15.99 -18.53
N ARG A 91 -9.56 14.74 -18.36
CA ARG A 91 -10.15 13.54 -18.96
C ARG A 91 -10.05 12.42 -17.96
N ALA A 92 -11.06 11.59 -17.88
CA ALA A 92 -11.05 10.40 -17.06
C ALA A 92 -11.86 9.29 -17.68
N VAL A 93 -11.43 8.06 -17.43
CA VAL A 93 -12.24 6.85 -17.62
C VAL A 93 -12.35 6.10 -16.30
N ALA A 94 -13.53 5.53 -16.06
CA ALA A 94 -13.80 4.91 -14.77
C ALA A 94 -14.70 3.68 -14.86
N GLN A 95 -14.46 2.75 -13.92
CA GLN A 95 -15.42 1.71 -13.54
C GLN A 95 -15.43 1.62 -12.02
N ALA A 96 -16.61 1.67 -11.42
CA ALA A 96 -16.82 1.66 -9.97
C ALA A 96 -15.85 2.61 -9.21
N PRO A 97 -15.70 3.88 -9.63
CA PRO A 97 -14.68 4.79 -9.10
C PRO A 97 -14.87 5.09 -7.60
N ASP A 98 -16.07 4.94 -7.09
CA ASP A 98 -16.46 5.19 -5.70
C ASP A 98 -16.63 3.89 -4.88
N GLY A 99 -16.40 2.73 -5.49
CA GLY A 99 -16.38 1.45 -4.79
C GLY A 99 -15.21 1.37 -3.81
N VAL A 100 -15.47 0.89 -2.59
CA VAL A 100 -14.43 0.72 -1.57
C VAL A 100 -13.74 -0.62 -1.75
N PHE A 101 -12.39 -0.61 -1.75
CA PHE A 101 -11.53 -1.77 -1.95
C PHE A 101 -10.38 -1.78 -0.95
N PRO A 102 -9.85 -2.97 -0.58
CA PRO A 102 -8.59 -3.07 0.12
C PRO A 102 -7.43 -2.57 -0.76
N LEU A 103 -6.51 -1.82 -0.17
CA LEU A 103 -5.35 -1.25 -0.89
C LEU A 103 -4.20 -2.23 -1.05
N ALA A 104 -4.12 -3.26 -0.22
CA ALA A 104 -2.92 -4.07 -0.11
C ALA A 104 -1.65 -3.17 -0.07
N SER A 105 -0.57 -3.58 -0.74
CA SER A 105 0.70 -2.84 -0.69
C SER A 105 0.71 -1.51 -1.47
N THR A 106 -0.35 -1.14 -2.18
CA THR A 106 -0.37 0.18 -2.84
C THR A 106 -0.38 1.33 -1.84
N TYR A 107 -0.90 1.14 -0.61
CA TYR A 107 -0.89 2.15 0.45
C TYR A 107 0.53 2.59 0.86
N LYS A 108 1.57 1.80 0.55
CA LYS A 108 2.98 2.12 0.83
C LYS A 108 3.45 3.40 0.15
N GLN A 109 2.77 3.84 -0.91
CA GLN A 109 3.00 5.15 -1.53
C GLN A 109 2.66 6.29 -0.55
N ALA A 110 1.57 6.16 0.20
CA ALA A 110 1.22 7.13 1.24
C ALA A 110 2.23 7.12 2.39
N VAL A 111 2.71 5.94 2.80
CA VAL A 111 3.78 5.84 3.82
C VAL A 111 5.05 6.54 3.36
N LEU A 112 5.45 6.37 2.09
CA LEU A 112 6.61 7.09 1.52
C LEU A 112 6.41 8.61 1.61
N TRP A 113 5.24 9.10 1.25
CA TRP A 113 4.95 10.54 1.32
C TRP A 113 5.00 11.06 2.77
N ALA A 114 4.40 10.34 3.72
CA ALA A 114 4.46 10.70 5.14
C ALA A 114 5.92 10.75 5.65
N VAL A 115 6.73 9.74 5.33
CA VAL A 115 8.16 9.69 5.69
C VAL A 115 8.89 10.94 5.21
N LEU A 116 8.71 11.32 3.96
CA LEU A 116 9.42 12.47 3.39
C LEU A 116 8.93 13.81 3.97
N ARG A 117 7.65 13.93 4.32
CA ARG A 117 7.14 15.10 5.08
C ARG A 117 7.77 15.20 6.47
N GLU A 118 7.98 14.07 7.14
CA GLU A 118 8.66 14.04 8.45
C GLU A 118 10.15 14.38 8.34
N VAL A 119 10.80 13.99 7.23
CA VAL A 119 12.19 14.39 6.93
C VAL A 119 12.26 15.89 6.70
N ASP A 120 11.41 16.46 5.88
CA ASP A 120 11.39 17.92 5.60
C ASP A 120 11.07 18.75 6.85
N ALA A 121 10.27 18.20 7.76
CA ALA A 121 9.98 18.82 9.05
C ALA A 121 11.10 18.67 10.10
N GLY A 122 12.18 17.97 9.77
CA GLY A 122 13.30 17.70 10.66
C GLY A 122 12.99 16.73 11.81
N ARG A 123 11.85 16.04 11.78
CA ARG A 123 11.46 15.08 12.81
C ARG A 123 11.96 13.65 12.53
N LEU A 124 12.44 13.40 11.33
CA LEU A 124 13.05 12.13 10.91
C LEU A 124 14.34 12.40 10.12
N SER A 125 15.44 11.76 10.52
CA SER A 125 16.69 11.86 9.75
C SER A 125 16.74 10.79 8.65
N PRO A 126 17.17 11.12 7.41
CA PRO A 126 17.41 10.12 6.36
C PRO A 126 18.37 9.00 6.77
N GLY A 127 19.32 9.32 7.65
CA GLY A 127 20.33 8.39 8.18
C GLY A 127 19.91 7.66 9.46
N GLU A 128 18.73 7.93 10.02
CA GLU A 128 18.24 7.23 11.23
C GLU A 128 18.18 5.73 10.94
N ARG A 129 18.73 4.92 11.88
CA ARG A 129 18.91 3.47 11.72
C ARG A 129 17.89 2.70 12.55
N PHE A 130 17.51 1.55 12.04
CA PHE A 130 16.51 0.67 12.65
C PHE A 130 17.07 -0.73 12.87
N ASN A 131 16.70 -1.31 14.01
CA ASN A 131 16.92 -2.72 14.29
C ASN A 131 15.61 -3.49 14.11
N VAL A 132 15.73 -4.70 13.59
CA VAL A 132 14.57 -5.57 13.34
C VAL A 132 14.40 -6.52 14.51
N THR A 133 13.49 -6.18 15.42
CA THR A 133 13.13 -7.06 16.54
C THR A 133 12.20 -8.19 16.07
N PRO A 134 12.14 -9.34 16.76
CA PRO A 134 11.19 -10.41 16.44
C PRO A 134 9.72 -9.96 16.41
N GLY A 135 9.34 -9.05 17.29
CA GLY A 135 8.01 -8.42 17.29
C GLY A 135 7.81 -7.43 16.16
N GLY A 136 8.86 -6.76 15.71
CA GLY A 136 8.87 -5.83 14.60
C GLY A 136 8.81 -6.49 13.24
N GLN A 137 9.27 -7.74 13.11
CA GLN A 137 9.20 -8.49 11.85
C GLN A 137 7.76 -8.68 11.39
N SER A 138 7.50 -8.38 10.12
CA SER A 138 6.27 -8.68 9.41
C SER A 138 6.46 -9.90 8.50
N LEU A 139 5.49 -10.20 7.64
CA LEU A 139 5.56 -11.35 6.74
C LEU A 139 6.48 -11.08 5.55
N GLY A 140 7.15 -12.13 5.08
CA GLY A 140 8.12 -12.07 4.00
C GLY A 140 9.53 -11.76 4.48
N ASP A 141 10.36 -11.26 3.57
CA ASP A 141 11.72 -10.81 3.90
C ASP A 141 11.71 -9.58 4.79
N TYR A 142 12.82 -9.30 5.43
CA TYR A 142 13.00 -8.13 6.29
C TYR A 142 14.39 -7.51 6.07
N PRO A 143 14.54 -6.19 6.38
CA PRO A 143 15.81 -5.50 6.24
C PRO A 143 16.84 -6.00 7.25
N TYR A 144 18.11 -5.73 6.97
CA TYR A 144 19.19 -5.96 7.94
C TYR A 144 19.11 -4.95 9.08
N ASP A 145 19.55 -5.37 10.27
CA ASP A 145 19.74 -4.47 11.39
C ASP A 145 20.70 -3.32 11.01
N GLY A 146 20.33 -2.12 11.44
CA GLY A 146 21.06 -0.91 11.07
C GLY A 146 20.72 -0.34 9.69
N SER A 147 19.74 -0.90 8.96
CA SER A 147 19.19 -0.25 7.77
C SER A 147 18.66 1.15 8.10
N ASN A 148 18.99 2.14 7.27
CA ASN A 148 18.54 3.51 7.48
C ASN A 148 17.19 3.80 6.78
N VAL A 149 16.65 5.01 7.00
CA VAL A 149 15.37 5.43 6.40
C VAL A 149 15.38 5.32 4.87
N ARG A 150 16.50 5.68 4.22
CA ARG A 150 16.63 5.60 2.77
C ARG A 150 16.57 4.14 2.30
N ASP A 151 17.33 3.25 2.94
CA ASP A 151 17.31 1.81 2.65
C ASP A 151 15.90 1.23 2.81
N LEU A 152 15.21 1.62 3.89
CA LEU A 152 13.86 1.13 4.18
C LEU A 152 12.83 1.64 3.16
N THR A 153 12.91 2.91 2.70
CA THR A 153 11.99 3.42 1.67
C THR A 153 12.19 2.72 0.33
N GLU A 154 13.42 2.43 -0.07
CA GLU A 154 13.70 1.65 -1.28
C GLU A 154 13.15 0.23 -1.18
N ARG A 155 13.43 -0.47 -0.08
CA ARG A 155 12.90 -1.82 0.15
C ARG A 155 11.38 -1.86 0.14
N MET A 156 10.73 -0.90 0.81
CA MET A 156 9.28 -0.77 0.87
C MET A 156 8.65 -0.66 -0.52
N ILE A 157 9.21 0.15 -1.39
CA ILE A 157 8.63 0.39 -2.73
C ILE A 157 9.09 -0.68 -3.72
N ARG A 158 10.38 -0.97 -3.81
CA ARG A 158 10.96 -1.87 -4.81
C ARG A 158 10.57 -3.32 -4.59
N TYR A 159 10.73 -3.81 -3.35
CA TYR A 159 10.47 -5.22 -3.00
C TYR A 159 9.13 -5.42 -2.29
N SER A 160 8.41 -4.33 -2.05
CA SER A 160 7.18 -4.38 -1.24
C SER A 160 7.40 -4.96 0.16
N ASP A 161 8.59 -4.76 0.74
CA ASP A 161 8.99 -5.26 2.05
C ASP A 161 8.03 -4.76 3.13
N ASN A 162 7.38 -5.68 3.83
CA ASN A 162 6.38 -5.38 4.82
C ASN A 162 7.00 -4.93 6.15
N THR A 163 8.14 -5.50 6.51
CA THR A 163 8.86 -5.10 7.73
C THR A 163 9.41 -3.69 7.60
N ALA A 164 10.05 -3.37 6.47
CA ALA A 164 10.48 -2.00 6.18
C ALA A 164 9.32 -1.01 6.21
N THR A 165 8.16 -1.39 5.66
CA THR A 165 6.94 -0.58 5.70
C THR A 165 6.48 -0.32 7.12
N ASP A 166 6.37 -1.38 7.93
CA ASP A 166 5.83 -1.30 9.28
C ASP A 166 6.75 -0.52 10.22
N LEU A 167 8.09 -0.65 10.04
CA LEU A 167 9.08 0.16 10.77
C LEU A 167 8.89 1.65 10.45
N LEU A 168 8.82 2.02 9.18
CA LEU A 168 8.62 3.40 8.75
C LEU A 168 7.26 3.94 9.19
N HIS A 169 6.18 3.17 9.00
CA HIS A 169 4.83 3.57 9.36
C HIS A 169 4.69 3.86 10.86
N ARG A 170 5.24 2.98 11.72
CA ARG A 170 5.29 3.20 13.18
C ARG A 170 6.13 4.41 13.54
N ARG A 171 7.29 4.58 12.90
CA ARG A 171 8.22 5.68 13.19
C ARG A 171 7.63 7.05 12.88
N VAL A 172 6.91 7.19 11.78
CA VAL A 172 6.25 8.45 11.43
C VAL A 172 4.92 8.64 12.18
N GLY A 173 4.37 7.56 12.73
CA GLY A 173 3.11 7.56 13.46
C GLY A 173 1.92 7.14 12.60
N LEU A 174 1.08 6.26 13.17
CA LEU A 174 -0.08 5.70 12.46
C LEU A 174 -1.05 6.80 12.03
N GLY A 175 -1.31 7.76 12.90
CA GLY A 175 -2.17 8.91 12.62
C GLY A 175 -1.60 9.86 11.57
N THR A 176 -0.27 9.98 11.46
CA THR A 176 0.39 10.85 10.47
C THR A 176 0.15 10.34 9.05
N VAL A 177 0.17 9.02 8.84
CA VAL A 177 -0.14 8.44 7.53
C VAL A 177 -1.62 8.60 7.21
N GLN A 178 -2.52 8.39 8.19
CA GLN A 178 -3.95 8.61 8.02
C GLN A 178 -4.27 10.08 7.72
N ALA A 179 -3.60 11.03 8.38
CA ALA A 179 -3.81 12.46 8.18
C ALA A 179 -3.62 12.91 6.72
N LEU A 180 -2.82 12.20 5.92
CA LEU A 180 -2.72 12.48 4.48
C LEU A 180 -4.07 12.34 3.76
N ALA A 181 -4.88 11.38 4.16
CA ALA A 181 -6.22 11.20 3.61
C ALA A 181 -7.21 12.19 4.24
N ASP A 182 -7.14 12.39 5.54
CA ASP A 182 -8.06 13.26 6.30
C ASP A 182 -7.92 14.73 5.86
N ASP A 183 -6.68 15.22 5.69
CA ASP A 183 -6.37 16.58 5.22
C ASP A 183 -6.91 16.86 3.81
N LEU A 184 -7.06 15.82 2.99
CA LEU A 184 -7.60 15.89 1.64
C LEU A 184 -9.10 15.58 1.56
N GLY A 185 -9.75 15.32 2.70
CA GLY A 185 -11.16 14.94 2.74
C GLY A 185 -11.47 13.58 2.09
N LEU A 186 -10.50 12.65 2.04
CA LEU A 186 -10.67 11.31 1.45
C LEU A 186 -11.34 10.37 2.46
N CYS A 187 -12.61 10.63 2.75
CA CYS A 187 -13.32 10.03 3.87
C CYS A 187 -13.55 8.50 3.75
N ARG A 188 -13.43 7.94 2.55
CA ARG A 188 -13.50 6.49 2.29
C ARG A 188 -12.12 5.84 2.28
N THR A 189 -11.07 6.62 2.57
CA THR A 189 -9.68 6.16 2.58
C THR A 189 -9.19 5.95 4.01
N ARG A 190 -8.73 4.74 4.30
CA ARG A 190 -8.14 4.33 5.56
C ARG A 190 -6.71 3.85 5.33
N LEU A 191 -5.73 4.47 6.01
CA LEU A 191 -4.29 4.22 5.82
C LEU A 191 -3.57 3.94 7.15
N ILE A 192 -4.32 3.65 8.21
CA ILE A 192 -3.86 3.75 9.59
C ILE A 192 -3.14 2.50 10.12
N LEU A 193 -3.38 1.31 9.52
CA LEU A 193 -2.81 0.07 10.04
C LEU A 193 -1.50 -0.32 9.34
N PRO A 194 -0.43 -0.65 10.10
CA PRO A 194 0.71 -1.38 9.56
C PRO A 194 0.31 -2.75 8.98
N THR A 195 1.13 -3.30 8.09
CA THR A 195 0.79 -4.57 7.41
C THR A 195 0.57 -5.71 8.38
N LYS A 196 1.44 -5.86 9.36
CA LYS A 196 1.31 -6.90 10.39
C LYS A 196 0.06 -6.74 11.24
N ALA A 197 -0.33 -5.48 11.51
CA ALA A 197 -1.48 -5.18 12.35
C ALA A 197 -2.80 -5.64 11.71
N TRP A 198 -3.03 -5.35 10.41
CA TRP A 198 -4.25 -5.83 9.77
C TRP A 198 -4.30 -7.35 9.65
N TRP A 199 -3.18 -8.04 9.37
CA TRP A 199 -3.15 -9.50 9.33
C TRP A 199 -3.40 -10.12 10.71
N THR A 200 -2.88 -9.50 11.76
CA THR A 200 -3.15 -9.93 13.14
C THR A 200 -4.63 -9.80 13.48
N ALA A 201 -5.26 -8.70 13.08
CA ALA A 201 -6.70 -8.51 13.24
C ALA A 201 -7.50 -9.52 12.42
N GLN A 202 -7.12 -9.73 11.15
CA GLN A 202 -7.76 -10.64 10.21
C GLN A 202 -7.81 -12.08 10.70
N THR A 203 -6.74 -12.56 11.34
CA THR A 203 -6.69 -13.92 11.92
C THR A 203 -7.39 -14.04 13.29
N GLY A 204 -8.08 -12.99 13.76
CA GLY A 204 -8.66 -12.96 15.10
C GLY A 204 -7.63 -12.99 16.22
N SER A 205 -6.38 -12.59 15.93
CA SER A 205 -5.24 -12.63 16.87
C SER A 205 -5.02 -11.31 17.61
N SER A 206 -5.88 -10.31 17.41
CA SER A 206 -5.86 -9.05 18.14
C SER A 206 -7.05 -8.96 19.10
N PRO A 207 -6.83 -9.12 20.41
CA PRO A 207 -7.85 -8.85 21.42
C PRO A 207 -8.43 -7.44 21.31
N ALA A 208 -7.60 -6.44 21.01
CA ALA A 208 -8.05 -5.06 20.83
C ALA A 208 -9.05 -4.92 19.68
N PHE A 209 -8.84 -5.61 18.56
CA PHE A 209 -9.78 -5.62 17.44
C PHE A 209 -11.07 -6.35 17.77
N LEU A 210 -10.99 -7.50 18.43
CA LEU A 210 -12.16 -8.30 18.82
C LEU A 210 -13.03 -7.61 19.87
N ALA A 211 -12.40 -6.91 20.82
CA ALA A 211 -13.11 -6.14 21.84
C ALA A 211 -13.67 -4.81 21.31
N GLY A 212 -13.09 -4.31 20.21
CA GLY A 212 -13.46 -3.04 19.60
C GLY A 212 -14.70 -3.15 18.74
N THR A 213 -15.88 -3.21 19.33
CA THR A 213 -17.18 -3.21 18.63
C THR A 213 -17.41 -1.95 17.78
N GLY A 214 -16.51 -0.97 17.84
CA GLY A 214 -16.58 0.33 17.19
C GLY A 214 -15.59 0.57 16.05
N TRP A 215 -14.73 -0.39 15.67
CA TRP A 215 -13.68 -0.16 14.66
C TRP A 215 -14.22 0.46 13.36
N ASP A 216 -15.31 -0.07 12.83
CA ASP A 216 -15.90 0.40 11.58
C ASP A 216 -16.54 1.80 11.72
N LYS A 217 -16.95 2.16 12.95
CA LYS A 217 -17.61 3.43 13.29
C LYS A 217 -16.66 4.42 13.97
N ALA A 218 -15.47 3.97 14.35
CA ALA A 218 -14.51 4.81 15.05
C ALA A 218 -14.09 6.01 14.20
N THR A 219 -14.10 7.18 14.81
CA THR A 219 -13.67 8.42 14.19
C THR A 219 -12.23 8.78 14.62
N GLY A 220 -11.60 9.71 13.95
CA GLY A 220 -10.31 10.31 14.23
C GLY A 220 -9.53 9.75 15.43
N PRO A 221 -9.63 10.40 16.61
CA PRO A 221 -8.82 10.01 17.77
C PRO A 221 -9.11 8.61 18.31
N GLU A 222 -10.37 8.16 18.25
CA GLU A 222 -10.75 6.81 18.67
C GLU A 222 -10.16 5.74 17.74
N ARG A 223 -10.24 5.96 16.43
CA ARG A 223 -9.62 5.06 15.44
C ARG A 223 -8.11 5.00 15.63
N ALA A 224 -7.45 6.12 15.90
CA ALA A 224 -6.00 6.16 16.16
C ALA A 224 -5.63 5.35 17.41
N ARG A 225 -6.41 5.46 18.49
CA ARG A 225 -6.21 4.69 19.71
C ARG A 225 -6.40 3.18 19.48
N LEU A 226 -7.46 2.80 18.78
CA LEU A 226 -7.72 1.40 18.43
C LEU A 226 -6.63 0.84 17.52
N ALA A 227 -6.18 1.60 16.50
CA ALA A 227 -5.09 1.20 15.62
C ALA A 227 -3.79 0.96 16.40
N ALA A 228 -3.45 1.84 17.34
CA ALA A 228 -2.28 1.66 18.21
C ALA A 228 -2.39 0.39 19.07
N ALA A 229 -3.56 0.09 19.61
CA ALA A 229 -3.80 -1.13 20.39
C ALA A 229 -3.68 -2.39 19.52
N ILE A 230 -4.25 -2.39 18.31
CA ILE A 230 -4.14 -3.50 17.34
C ILE A 230 -2.68 -3.71 16.93
N ASP A 231 -1.94 -2.64 16.68
CA ASP A 231 -0.52 -2.72 16.35
C ASP A 231 0.33 -3.23 17.52
N ALA A 232 0.00 -2.85 18.76
CA ALA A 232 0.65 -3.40 19.95
C ALA A 232 0.40 -4.92 20.08
N ASP A 233 -0.80 -5.39 19.79
CA ASP A 233 -1.09 -6.84 19.74
C ASP A 233 -0.26 -7.52 18.64
N ALA A 234 -0.14 -6.92 17.47
CA ALA A 234 0.66 -7.45 16.36
C ALA A 234 2.14 -7.58 16.72
N GLN A 235 2.69 -6.62 17.46
CA GLN A 235 4.10 -6.65 17.87
C GLN A 235 4.42 -7.73 18.91
N ARG A 236 3.40 -8.29 19.59
CA ARG A 236 3.57 -9.44 20.49
C ARG A 236 3.66 -10.78 19.76
N LEU A 237 3.24 -10.83 18.49
CA LEU A 237 3.31 -12.04 17.68
C LEU A 237 4.63 -12.11 16.91
N ARG A 238 5.20 -13.31 16.83
CA ARG A 238 6.30 -13.58 15.89
C ARG A 238 5.73 -13.75 14.47
N ALA A 239 6.52 -13.40 13.46
CA ALA A 239 6.11 -13.48 12.06
C ALA A 239 5.75 -14.91 11.62
N ASP A 240 6.50 -15.91 12.08
CA ASP A 240 6.23 -17.33 11.79
C ASP A 240 4.90 -17.82 12.41
N VAL A 241 4.58 -17.37 13.62
CA VAL A 241 3.29 -17.69 14.27
C VAL A 241 2.13 -17.04 13.50
N LEU A 242 2.29 -15.77 13.11
CA LEU A 242 1.29 -15.07 12.30
C LEU A 242 1.09 -15.75 10.94
N GLN A 243 2.19 -16.16 10.27
CA GLN A 243 2.11 -16.86 8.98
C GLN A 243 1.30 -18.16 9.10
N ASN A 244 1.56 -18.95 10.15
CA ASN A 244 0.81 -20.19 10.36
C ASN A 244 -0.69 -19.93 10.61
N ARG A 245 -1.04 -18.89 11.36
CA ARG A 245 -2.43 -18.48 11.58
C ARG A 245 -3.11 -18.02 10.30
N LEU A 246 -2.40 -17.25 9.45
CA LEU A 246 -2.92 -16.85 8.15
C LEU A 246 -3.13 -18.03 7.21
N ASN A 247 -2.21 -18.99 7.19
CA ASN A 247 -2.38 -20.21 6.40
C ASN A 247 -3.68 -20.94 6.81
N SER A 248 -3.88 -21.13 8.11
CA SER A 248 -5.11 -21.76 8.62
C SER A 248 -6.37 -20.93 8.32
N TYR A 249 -6.27 -19.61 8.41
CA TYR A 249 -7.37 -18.69 8.09
C TYR A 249 -7.79 -18.81 6.62
N PHE A 250 -6.82 -18.77 5.70
CA PHE A 250 -7.09 -18.86 4.27
C PHE A 250 -7.47 -20.27 3.80
N ASP A 251 -6.97 -21.34 4.47
CA ASP A 251 -7.39 -22.71 4.22
C ASP A 251 -8.90 -22.93 4.54
N ALA A 252 -9.44 -22.14 5.46
CA ALA A 252 -10.88 -22.13 5.78
C ALA A 252 -11.73 -21.37 4.74
N ALA A 253 -11.12 -20.85 3.68
CA ALA A 253 -11.78 -20.07 2.62
C ALA A 253 -12.74 -18.99 3.14
N PRO A 254 -12.22 -17.98 3.89
CA PRO A 254 -13.06 -16.95 4.50
C PRO A 254 -13.78 -16.11 3.43
N ASP A 255 -14.84 -15.40 3.87
CA ASP A 255 -15.48 -14.41 3.01
C ASP A 255 -14.50 -13.26 2.69
N PRO A 256 -14.21 -12.97 1.41
CA PRO A 256 -13.38 -11.84 1.05
C PRO A 256 -13.84 -10.50 1.61
N ALA A 257 -15.12 -10.34 1.92
CA ALA A 257 -15.66 -9.11 2.51
C ALA A 257 -15.03 -8.78 3.88
N GLU A 258 -14.46 -9.76 4.59
CA GLU A 258 -13.73 -9.52 5.84
C GLU A 258 -12.51 -8.59 5.64
N ASP A 259 -11.89 -8.58 4.48
CA ASP A 259 -10.82 -7.66 4.14
C ASP A 259 -11.26 -6.19 4.29
N LEU A 260 -12.52 -5.88 3.96
CA LEU A 260 -13.07 -4.52 4.06
C LEU A 260 -13.18 -4.03 5.51
N ARG A 261 -13.24 -4.95 6.47
CA ARG A 261 -13.24 -4.61 7.89
C ARG A 261 -11.86 -4.25 8.41
N VAL A 262 -10.82 -4.97 8.01
CA VAL A 262 -9.51 -4.93 8.67
C VAL A 262 -8.42 -4.20 7.89
N HIS A 263 -8.43 -4.22 6.57
CA HIS A 263 -7.36 -3.66 5.75
C HIS A 263 -7.40 -2.13 5.68
N ASN A 264 -6.30 -1.55 5.23
CA ASN A 264 -6.30 -0.20 4.68
C ASN A 264 -7.12 -0.19 3.40
N LEU A 265 -7.98 0.80 3.25
CA LEU A 265 -9.01 0.88 2.22
C LEU A 265 -8.91 2.18 1.44
N SER A 266 -9.42 2.17 0.23
CA SER A 266 -9.75 3.39 -0.51
C SER A 266 -10.75 3.08 -1.64
N THR A 267 -11.12 4.12 -2.36
CA THR A 267 -11.77 3.98 -3.67
C THR A 267 -10.75 4.27 -4.78
N PRO A 268 -10.96 3.78 -6.01
CA PRO A 268 -10.09 4.13 -7.13
C PRO A 268 -9.92 5.64 -7.32
N HIS A 269 -11.00 6.41 -7.18
CA HIS A 269 -10.97 7.86 -7.32
C HIS A 269 -10.20 8.54 -6.17
N GLU A 270 -10.52 8.21 -4.91
CA GLU A 270 -9.84 8.84 -3.77
C GLU A 270 -8.34 8.52 -3.74
N PHE A 271 -7.96 7.26 -4.02
CA PHE A 271 -6.55 6.89 -4.01
C PHE A 271 -5.77 7.54 -5.16
N ALA A 272 -6.36 7.64 -6.35
CA ALA A 272 -5.77 8.39 -7.47
C ALA A 272 -5.65 9.89 -7.15
N THR A 273 -6.62 10.47 -6.42
CA THR A 273 -6.55 11.86 -5.94
C THR A 273 -5.39 12.04 -4.95
N LEU A 274 -5.20 11.12 -4.01
CA LEU A 274 -4.05 11.14 -3.11
C LEU A 274 -2.73 11.12 -3.89
N LEU A 275 -2.61 10.27 -4.92
CA LEU A 275 -1.43 10.21 -5.77
C LEU A 275 -1.22 11.49 -6.59
N ALA A 276 -2.28 12.12 -7.08
CA ALA A 276 -2.18 13.43 -7.74
C ALA A 276 -1.56 14.47 -6.80
N HIS A 277 -2.03 14.55 -5.56
CA HIS A 277 -1.45 15.43 -4.54
C HIS A 277 0.01 15.06 -4.23
N GLN A 278 0.30 13.78 -4.01
CA GLN A 278 1.64 13.29 -3.71
C GLN A 278 2.67 13.68 -4.79
N HIS A 279 2.30 13.62 -6.06
CA HIS A 279 3.24 13.84 -7.17
C HIS A 279 3.27 15.27 -7.71
N LEU A 280 2.19 16.04 -7.55
CA LEU A 280 2.03 17.36 -8.14
C LEU A 280 1.99 18.49 -7.12
N ARG A 281 1.57 18.21 -5.88
CA ARG A 281 1.43 19.17 -4.78
C ARG A 281 1.83 18.58 -3.44
N SER A 282 2.92 17.83 -3.41
CA SER A 282 3.35 17.10 -2.20
C SER A 282 3.68 17.99 -1.01
N GLY A 283 4.03 19.25 -1.24
CA GLY A 283 4.56 20.14 -0.22
C GLY A 283 6.00 19.78 0.21
N LEU A 284 6.67 18.89 -0.52
CA LEU A 284 8.02 18.45 -0.21
C LEU A 284 9.07 19.46 -0.69
N SER A 285 10.19 19.51 0.03
CA SER A 285 11.40 20.21 -0.41
C SER A 285 11.91 19.64 -1.74
N PRO A 286 12.74 20.38 -2.50
CA PRO A 286 13.34 19.87 -3.74
C PRO A 286 14.09 18.55 -3.55
N ASP A 287 14.82 18.37 -2.46
CA ASP A 287 15.60 17.17 -2.16
C ASP A 287 14.69 15.97 -1.85
N SER A 288 13.68 16.15 -1.00
CA SER A 288 12.70 15.10 -0.71
C SER A 288 11.85 14.76 -1.92
N LEU A 289 11.53 15.73 -2.78
CA LEU A 289 10.82 15.48 -4.02
C LEU A 289 11.69 14.68 -5.02
N ALA A 290 12.99 14.95 -5.10
CA ALA A 290 13.92 14.16 -5.90
C ALA A 290 14.02 12.74 -5.37
N TRP A 291 14.15 12.56 -4.06
CA TRP A 291 14.14 11.25 -3.41
C TRP A 291 12.83 10.50 -3.64
N GLN A 292 11.67 11.16 -3.49
CA GLN A 292 10.37 10.54 -3.80
C GLN A 292 10.33 10.00 -5.23
N ARG A 293 10.78 10.80 -6.22
CA ARG A 293 10.79 10.41 -7.63
C ARG A 293 11.70 9.21 -7.89
N GLU A 294 12.88 9.22 -7.29
CA GLU A 294 13.84 8.12 -7.39
C GLU A 294 13.23 6.80 -6.86
N VAL A 295 12.74 6.82 -5.62
CA VAL A 295 12.20 5.63 -4.97
C VAL A 295 10.90 5.16 -5.64
N ALA A 296 9.98 6.08 -5.96
CA ALA A 296 8.73 5.73 -6.60
C ALA A 296 8.90 5.13 -8.02
N ALA A 297 9.96 5.52 -8.73
CA ALA A 297 10.32 4.94 -10.04
C ALA A 297 10.81 3.49 -9.95
N MET A 298 11.28 3.03 -8.78
CA MET A 298 11.66 1.63 -8.54
C MET A 298 10.45 0.72 -8.38
N GLY A 299 9.25 1.29 -8.22
CA GLY A 299 8.03 0.55 -8.04
C GLY A 299 7.62 -0.24 -9.27
N TYR A 300 6.79 -1.25 -9.03
CA TYR A 300 6.35 -2.18 -10.06
C TYR A 300 5.35 -1.55 -11.03
N GLY A 301 5.50 -1.83 -12.32
CA GLY A 301 4.50 -1.50 -13.32
C GLY A 301 5.01 -0.87 -14.60
N ARG A 302 6.14 -0.18 -14.60
CA ARG A 302 6.63 0.52 -15.80
C ARG A 302 6.81 -0.40 -17.00
N LEU A 303 7.41 -1.58 -16.81
CA LEU A 303 7.67 -2.56 -17.87
C LEU A 303 6.39 -3.27 -18.35
N ALA A 304 5.31 -3.16 -17.61
CA ALA A 304 4.03 -3.77 -17.94
C ALA A 304 3.07 -2.80 -18.65
N LEU A 305 3.46 -1.54 -18.84
CA LEU A 305 2.72 -0.60 -19.67
C LEU A 305 2.78 -1.03 -21.15
N PRO A 306 1.67 -0.88 -21.91
CA PRO A 306 1.70 -1.08 -23.35
C PRO A 306 2.80 -0.24 -24.01
N LEU A 307 3.47 -0.78 -25.02
CA LEU A 307 4.60 -0.10 -25.70
C LEU A 307 4.23 1.30 -26.20
N GLU A 308 3.01 1.47 -26.71
CA GLU A 308 2.50 2.76 -27.21
C GLU A 308 2.38 3.82 -26.09
N VAL A 309 2.18 3.38 -24.86
CA VAL A 309 2.15 4.25 -23.67
C VAL A 309 3.55 4.40 -23.09
N ALA A 310 4.27 3.30 -22.92
CA ALA A 310 5.60 3.27 -22.32
C ALA A 310 6.61 4.15 -23.07
N GLY A 311 6.54 4.18 -24.39
CA GLY A 311 7.39 5.01 -25.25
C GLY A 311 7.12 6.52 -25.17
N LYS A 312 6.05 6.93 -24.50
CA LYS A 312 5.68 8.35 -24.31
C LYS A 312 5.86 8.82 -22.86
N VAL A 313 6.40 7.97 -21.98
CA VAL A 313 6.47 8.25 -20.54
C VAL A 313 7.84 8.80 -20.16
N ALA A 314 7.88 10.08 -19.80
CA ALA A 314 9.05 10.78 -19.29
C ALA A 314 9.33 10.51 -17.80
N ALA A 315 8.29 10.28 -16.99
CA ALA A 315 8.42 9.92 -15.58
C ALA A 315 7.33 8.93 -15.18
N PHE A 316 7.68 7.98 -14.32
CA PHE A 316 6.78 6.94 -13.82
C PHE A 316 6.97 6.74 -12.33
N ALA A 317 5.87 6.54 -11.64
CA ALA A 317 5.81 6.05 -10.27
C ALA A 317 4.69 5.02 -10.19
N GLY A 318 4.94 3.87 -9.58
CA GLY A 318 3.92 2.84 -9.49
C GLY A 318 4.13 1.91 -8.31
N LYS A 319 3.06 1.29 -7.86
CA LYS A 319 3.08 0.28 -6.81
C LYS A 319 2.01 -0.77 -7.06
N GLY A 320 2.42 -2.02 -6.95
CA GLY A 320 1.51 -3.15 -6.92
C GLY A 320 1.21 -3.61 -5.50
N GLY A 321 0.07 -4.24 -5.33
CA GLY A 321 -0.33 -4.92 -4.12
C GLY A 321 -1.10 -6.17 -4.45
N ASN A 322 -0.89 -7.22 -3.68
CA ASN A 322 -1.64 -8.46 -3.82
C ASN A 322 -1.91 -9.07 -2.45
N GLY A 323 -2.90 -9.92 -2.40
CA GLY A 323 -3.29 -10.70 -1.24
C GLY A 323 -4.15 -11.88 -1.69
N TRP A 324 -4.76 -12.52 -0.74
CA TRP A 324 -5.71 -13.58 -1.01
C TRP A 324 -6.94 -13.00 -1.75
N ARG A 325 -7.19 -13.46 -2.98
CA ARG A 325 -8.27 -12.97 -3.87
C ARG A 325 -8.24 -11.46 -4.13
N LEU A 326 -7.06 -10.83 -4.03
CA LEU A 326 -6.88 -9.38 -4.05
C LEU A 326 -5.70 -9.00 -4.95
N LEU A 327 -5.92 -8.04 -5.87
CA LEU A 327 -4.87 -7.47 -6.72
C LEU A 327 -5.12 -5.98 -6.90
N THR A 328 -4.08 -5.17 -6.69
CA THR A 328 -4.16 -3.72 -6.84
C THR A 328 -2.93 -3.17 -7.55
N TYR A 329 -3.12 -2.16 -8.39
CA TYR A 329 -2.06 -1.39 -9.01
C TYR A 329 -2.45 0.08 -9.06
N SER A 330 -1.54 0.94 -8.67
CA SER A 330 -1.76 2.38 -8.74
C SER A 330 -0.47 3.12 -9.01
N GLY A 331 -0.59 4.30 -9.58
CA GLY A 331 0.59 5.08 -9.90
C GLY A 331 0.30 6.40 -10.56
N TYR A 332 1.39 7.06 -10.90
CA TYR A 332 1.45 8.32 -11.60
C TYR A 332 2.42 8.20 -12.77
N LEU A 333 2.12 8.86 -13.87
CA LEU A 333 3.04 9.06 -14.96
C LEU A 333 2.96 10.49 -15.51
N ARG A 334 4.11 10.96 -16.01
CA ARG A 334 4.19 12.17 -16.81
C ARG A 334 4.65 11.78 -18.21
N THR A 335 3.93 12.22 -19.22
CA THR A 335 4.30 12.00 -20.61
C THR A 335 5.36 12.99 -21.08
N GLU A 336 5.99 12.72 -22.22
CA GLU A 336 7.00 13.60 -22.83
C GLU A 336 6.41 14.95 -23.25
N ASP A 337 5.13 14.98 -23.65
CA ASP A 337 4.38 16.19 -23.96
C ASP A 337 3.83 16.92 -22.73
N GLY A 338 4.24 16.49 -21.53
CA GLY A 338 3.98 17.20 -20.27
C GLY A 338 2.63 16.92 -19.62
N ARG A 339 1.84 15.94 -20.11
CA ARG A 339 0.58 15.56 -19.45
C ARG A 339 0.84 14.72 -18.21
N HIS A 340 0.00 14.89 -17.21
CA HIS A 340 0.08 14.20 -15.93
C HIS A 340 -1.10 13.24 -15.79
N VAL A 341 -0.81 11.97 -15.57
CA VAL A 341 -1.86 10.94 -15.45
C VAL A 341 -1.69 10.19 -14.14
N VAL A 342 -2.80 9.97 -13.46
CA VAL A 342 -2.90 9.09 -12.29
C VAL A 342 -3.82 7.92 -12.60
N TYR A 343 -3.51 6.76 -12.00
CA TYR A 343 -4.37 5.60 -12.13
C TYR A 343 -4.44 4.80 -10.83
N ALA A 344 -5.59 4.16 -10.62
CA ALA A 344 -5.79 3.16 -9.58
C ALA A 344 -6.68 2.05 -10.13
N PHE A 345 -6.15 0.83 -10.12
CA PHE A 345 -6.85 -0.42 -10.41
C PHE A 345 -6.97 -1.22 -9.12
N MET A 346 -8.15 -1.76 -8.87
CA MET A 346 -8.46 -2.55 -7.68
C MET A 346 -9.33 -3.74 -8.07
N GLN A 347 -8.90 -4.96 -7.70
CA GLN A 347 -9.64 -6.21 -7.81
C GLN A 347 -9.76 -6.82 -6.43
N HIS A 348 -10.96 -7.26 -6.06
CA HIS A 348 -11.23 -7.87 -4.76
C HIS A 348 -12.27 -8.98 -4.88
N GLY A 349 -12.08 -10.06 -4.10
CA GLY A 349 -12.95 -11.22 -4.15
C GLY A 349 -12.83 -11.98 -5.48
N ALA A 350 -11.63 -12.03 -6.07
CA ALA A 350 -11.35 -12.81 -7.26
C ALA A 350 -11.70 -14.29 -7.06
N GLU A 351 -12.04 -15.00 -8.13
CA GLU A 351 -12.24 -16.44 -8.09
C GLU A 351 -10.93 -17.17 -7.75
N GLU A 352 -9.82 -16.66 -8.28
CA GLU A 352 -8.49 -17.17 -8.00
C GLU A 352 -8.00 -16.69 -6.63
N THR A 353 -7.54 -17.63 -5.80
CA THR A 353 -6.96 -17.32 -4.49
C THR A 353 -5.61 -16.62 -4.59
N TYR A 354 -4.81 -16.95 -5.61
CA TYR A 354 -3.55 -16.31 -5.94
C TYR A 354 -3.68 -15.48 -7.22
N THR A 355 -3.69 -14.18 -7.08
CA THR A 355 -4.05 -13.23 -8.14
C THR A 355 -2.88 -12.71 -8.97
N MET A 356 -1.63 -13.03 -8.63
CA MET A 356 -0.47 -12.53 -9.39
C MET A 356 -0.48 -12.91 -10.87
N PRO A 357 -0.96 -14.09 -11.33
CA PRO A 357 -1.11 -14.39 -12.75
C PRO A 357 -2.01 -13.41 -13.50
N ASN A 358 -2.95 -12.75 -12.81
CA ASN A 358 -3.86 -11.77 -13.38
C ASN A 358 -3.19 -10.41 -13.67
N THR A 359 -1.94 -10.22 -13.22
CA THR A 359 -1.18 -8.98 -13.42
C THR A 359 -1.19 -8.51 -14.87
N ARG A 360 -0.93 -9.40 -15.84
CA ARG A 360 -0.93 -9.06 -17.27
C ARG A 360 -2.28 -8.51 -17.74
N HIS A 361 -3.38 -9.06 -17.23
CA HIS A 361 -4.73 -8.65 -17.57
C HIS A 361 -5.08 -7.31 -16.94
N ALA A 362 -4.67 -7.11 -15.66
CA ALA A 362 -4.80 -5.84 -14.98
C ALA A 362 -4.06 -4.71 -15.73
N PHE A 363 -2.81 -4.97 -16.16
CA PHE A 363 -2.05 -4.00 -16.95
C PHE A 363 -2.61 -3.78 -18.36
N ALA A 364 -3.16 -4.80 -18.99
CA ALA A 364 -3.85 -4.62 -20.27
C ALA A 364 -5.05 -3.66 -20.11
N TRP A 365 -5.80 -3.79 -19.02
CA TRP A 365 -6.94 -2.92 -18.74
C TRP A 365 -6.52 -1.50 -18.34
N ILE A 366 -5.52 -1.36 -17.46
CA ILE A 366 -4.92 -0.06 -17.13
C ILE A 366 -4.40 0.61 -18.41
N GLY A 367 -3.69 -0.14 -19.25
CA GLY A 367 -3.14 0.34 -20.52
C GLY A 367 -4.22 0.82 -21.50
N ALA A 368 -5.35 0.10 -21.60
CA ALA A 368 -6.49 0.54 -22.38
C ALA A 368 -7.09 1.84 -21.83
N GLY A 369 -7.21 1.98 -20.53
CA GLY A 369 -7.63 3.22 -19.86
C GLY A 369 -6.67 4.38 -20.12
N LEU A 370 -5.36 4.14 -19.99
CA LEU A 370 -4.32 5.13 -20.28
C LEU A 370 -4.39 5.59 -21.74
N LYS A 371 -4.55 4.65 -22.67
CA LYS A 371 -4.71 4.96 -24.09
C LYS A 371 -5.93 5.86 -24.33
N ALA A 372 -7.09 5.49 -23.79
CA ALA A 372 -8.32 6.27 -23.92
C ALA A 372 -8.19 7.71 -23.38
N VAL A 373 -7.44 7.90 -22.29
CA VAL A 373 -7.21 9.24 -21.71
C VAL A 373 -6.16 10.04 -22.51
N LEU A 374 -5.14 9.35 -23.07
CA LEU A 374 -4.01 9.98 -23.77
C LEU A 374 -4.24 10.18 -25.26
N GLU A 375 -5.21 9.51 -25.88
CA GLU A 375 -5.57 9.75 -27.28
C GLU A 375 -6.12 11.17 -27.45
N LYS A 376 -5.72 11.81 -28.55
CA LYS A 376 -6.32 13.09 -28.93
C LYS A 376 -7.79 12.85 -29.32
N PRO A 377 -8.70 13.81 -29.00
CA PRO A 377 -10.08 13.74 -29.48
C PRO A 377 -10.16 13.69 -30.99
#